data_41675d5714bdfc6cdb2a3e94815faad4
#
_entry.id   41675d5714bdfc6cdb2a3e94815faad4
#
_cell.length_a   1.000
_cell.length_b   1.000
_cell.length_c   1.000
_cell.angle_alpha   90.00
_cell.angle_beta   90.00
_cell.angle_gamma   90.00
#
_symmetry.space_group_name_H-M   'P 1'
#
loop_
_entity.id
_entity.type
_entity.pdbx_description
1 polymer ?
#
loop_
_entity_poly.entity_id
_entity_poly.type
_entity_poly.pdbx_seq_one_letter_code
_entity_poly.pdbx_strand_id
1 'polypeptide(L)'
;AALPEMTSPEMRAALRILIIVGAPTYIASPPLFLLVVCQMINLSVQHGNSPLSPYAYVLYGLIHSGVLGDLDGAAAYGELSLTLLERFQTRELTSKVFVLVSIFIRHFKRHVRETLDMLMEALQSGMESGDLEYAGYAAIHTCIALFYIGEPLDTVSTDMARYVDLVSRTRQDFQRHFANILRQTVLNLMGNSQSPCHLVGESFNEDETLPILVQTKNTMSICTLYLCRAILHYMHADYAKAADAAKLAGDHISGV
;
A
#
# COMPACT_ATOMS: atom_id res chain seq x y z
N ALA A 1 8.20 2.30 23.91
CA ALA A 1 7.03 1.82 24.70
C ALA A 1 7.01 2.37 26.13
N ALA A 2 8.17 2.66 26.74
CA ALA A 2 8.28 3.06 28.15
C ALA A 2 7.87 4.50 28.47
N LEU A 3 7.64 5.35 27.47
CA LEU A 3 7.22 6.72 27.70
C LEU A 3 5.84 6.79 28.41
N PRO A 4 5.61 7.81 29.27
CA PRO A 4 4.32 8.03 29.92
C PRO A 4 3.22 8.25 28.89
N GLU A 5 1.97 8.23 29.34
CA GLU A 5 0.84 8.62 28.50
C GLU A 5 0.77 10.13 28.36
N MET A 6 0.50 10.60 27.12
CA MET A 6 0.29 12.02 26.82
C MET A 6 -0.99 12.52 27.49
N THR A 7 -0.87 13.44 28.42
CA THR A 7 -2.00 13.97 29.17
C THR A 7 -2.58 15.26 28.60
N SER A 8 -1.76 16.08 27.86
CA SER A 8 -2.22 17.35 27.29
C SER A 8 -3.22 17.14 26.13
N PRO A 9 -4.46 17.65 26.24
CA PRO A 9 -5.43 17.62 25.15
C PRO A 9 -4.96 18.40 23.92
N GLU A 10 -4.23 19.50 24.11
CA GLU A 10 -3.72 20.36 23.03
C GLU A 10 -2.68 19.59 22.18
N MET A 11 -1.77 18.85 22.83
CA MET A 11 -0.76 18.07 22.14
C MET A 11 -1.38 16.87 21.42
N ARG A 12 -2.41 16.25 21.99
CA ARG A 12 -3.20 15.21 21.30
C ARG A 12 -3.91 15.77 20.06
N ALA A 13 -4.52 16.97 20.17
CA ALA A 13 -5.17 17.65 19.05
C ALA A 13 -4.15 18.00 17.94
N ALA A 14 -2.98 18.54 18.31
CA ALA A 14 -1.90 18.81 17.37
C ALA A 14 -1.44 17.54 16.65
N LEU A 15 -1.25 16.43 17.36
CA LEU A 15 -0.87 15.15 16.77
C LEU A 15 -1.96 14.64 15.80
N ARG A 16 -3.25 14.79 16.15
CA ARG A 16 -4.37 14.41 15.26
C ARG A 16 -4.37 15.22 13.97
N ILE A 17 -4.09 16.51 14.02
CA ILE A 17 -3.97 17.37 12.83
C ILE A 17 -2.81 16.88 11.95
N LEU A 18 -1.65 16.61 12.54
CA LEU A 18 -0.49 16.12 11.80
C LEU A 18 -0.75 14.76 11.13
N ILE A 19 -1.52 13.87 11.77
CA ILE A 19 -1.95 12.59 11.16
C ILE A 19 -2.79 12.82 9.91
N ILE A 20 -3.74 13.76 9.96
CA ILE A 20 -4.62 14.07 8.82
C ILE A 20 -3.83 14.60 7.62
N VAL A 21 -2.80 15.41 7.86
CA VAL A 21 -1.97 15.96 6.77
C VAL A 21 -0.84 15.01 6.34
N GLY A 22 -0.59 13.94 7.06
CA GLY A 22 0.51 13.00 6.78
C GLY A 22 0.43 12.38 5.38
N ALA A 23 -0.66 11.69 5.07
CA ALA A 23 -0.83 11.05 3.77
C ALA A 23 -0.85 12.04 2.58
N PRO A 24 -1.57 13.18 2.64
CA PRO A 24 -1.49 14.21 1.61
C PRO A 24 -0.07 14.75 1.39
N THR A 25 0.71 14.93 2.46
CA THR A 25 2.09 15.45 2.31
C THR A 25 3.05 14.41 1.72
N TYR A 26 2.84 13.12 1.98
CA TYR A 26 3.59 12.05 1.34
C TYR A 26 3.51 12.13 -0.19
N ILE A 27 2.30 12.37 -0.72
CA ILE A 27 2.05 12.44 -2.16
C ILE A 27 2.46 13.79 -2.75
N ALA A 28 2.06 14.90 -2.11
CA ALA A 28 2.17 16.24 -2.70
C ALA A 28 3.51 16.93 -2.41
N SER A 29 4.17 16.61 -1.31
CA SER A 29 5.40 17.28 -0.88
C SER A 29 6.25 16.39 0.04
N PRO A 30 7.05 15.44 -0.51
CA PRO A 30 7.89 14.56 0.29
C PRO A 30 8.79 15.27 1.32
N PRO A 31 9.39 16.45 1.04
CA PRO A 31 10.14 17.17 2.06
C PRO A 31 9.29 17.62 3.25
N LEU A 32 8.04 18.04 3.00
CA LEU A 32 7.12 18.43 4.05
C LEU A 32 6.66 17.20 4.86
N PHE A 33 6.48 16.07 4.21
CA PHE A 33 6.16 14.80 4.88
C PHE A 33 7.20 14.45 5.95
N LEU A 34 8.49 14.56 5.63
CA LEU A 34 9.58 14.30 6.59
C LEU A 34 9.45 15.21 7.84
N LEU A 35 9.19 16.50 7.64
CA LEU A 35 9.01 17.45 8.75
C LEU A 35 7.78 17.12 9.59
N VAL A 36 6.66 16.78 8.95
CA VAL A 36 5.42 16.38 9.63
C VAL A 36 5.66 15.14 10.49
N VAL A 37 6.32 14.12 9.96
CA VAL A 37 6.62 12.89 10.73
C VAL A 37 7.57 13.18 11.89
N CYS A 38 8.64 13.93 11.66
CA CYS A 38 9.55 14.33 12.74
C CYS A 38 8.82 15.11 13.85
N GLN A 39 7.89 15.98 13.48
CA GLN A 39 7.10 16.72 14.47
C GLN A 39 6.16 15.80 15.27
N MET A 40 5.53 14.80 14.62
CA MET A 40 4.72 13.80 15.33
C MET A 40 5.56 13.00 16.35
N ILE A 41 6.78 12.63 15.98
CA ILE A 41 7.71 11.93 16.87
C ILE A 41 8.13 12.84 18.03
N ASN A 42 8.49 14.10 17.76
CA ASN A 42 8.88 15.06 18.80
C ASN A 42 7.75 15.25 19.82
N LEU A 43 6.50 15.40 19.39
CA LEU A 43 5.36 15.49 20.29
C LEU A 43 5.22 14.26 21.18
N SER A 44 5.36 13.06 20.60
CA SER A 44 5.28 11.81 21.35
C SER A 44 6.42 11.63 22.34
N VAL A 45 7.64 12.05 21.97
CA VAL A 45 8.83 11.95 22.85
C VAL A 45 8.77 12.95 23.99
N GLN A 46 8.38 14.19 23.72
CA GLN A 46 8.36 15.27 24.70
C GLN A 46 7.17 15.22 25.66
N HIS A 47 6.02 14.79 25.18
CA HIS A 47 4.76 14.85 25.92
C HIS A 47 4.18 13.47 26.28
N GLY A 48 4.86 12.40 25.88
CA GLY A 48 4.42 11.03 26.09
C GLY A 48 3.64 10.44 24.92
N ASN A 49 3.41 9.12 24.98
CA ASN A 49 2.66 8.41 23.95
C ASN A 49 1.14 8.55 24.15
N SER A 50 0.41 8.54 23.06
CA SER A 50 -1.05 8.56 23.02
C SER A 50 -1.59 7.44 22.13
N PRO A 51 -2.90 7.19 22.10
CA PRO A 51 -3.54 6.31 21.11
C PRO A 51 -3.21 6.64 19.65
N LEU A 52 -2.72 7.85 19.37
CA LEU A 52 -2.34 8.34 18.04
C LEU A 52 -0.87 8.07 17.70
N SER A 53 0.00 7.85 18.69
CA SER A 53 1.44 7.66 18.51
C SER A 53 1.84 6.44 17.68
N PRO A 54 1.10 5.31 17.64
CA PRO A 54 1.41 4.19 16.75
C PRO A 54 1.61 4.61 15.29
N TYR A 55 0.76 5.49 14.78
CA TYR A 55 0.85 5.98 13.40
C TYR A 55 2.09 6.84 13.17
N ALA A 56 2.47 7.68 14.14
CA ALA A 56 3.71 8.45 14.07
C ALA A 56 4.95 7.55 13.95
N TYR A 57 5.02 6.51 14.77
CA TYR A 57 6.17 5.60 14.79
C TYR A 57 6.27 4.74 13.52
N VAL A 58 5.16 4.25 12.97
CA VAL A 58 5.22 3.50 11.71
C VAL A 58 5.66 4.38 10.54
N LEU A 59 5.21 5.63 10.47
CA LEU A 59 5.69 6.58 9.46
C LEU A 59 7.17 6.91 9.62
N TYR A 60 7.66 6.98 10.85
CA TYR A 60 9.09 7.15 11.09
C TYR A 60 9.89 5.90 10.66
N GLY A 61 9.34 4.70 10.89
CA GLY A 61 9.88 3.45 10.33
C GLY A 61 9.93 3.46 8.79
N LEU A 62 8.92 4.03 8.12
CA LEU A 62 8.92 4.22 6.68
C LEU A 62 10.07 5.15 6.23
N ILE A 63 10.34 6.23 6.96
CA ILE A 63 11.50 7.10 6.67
C ILE A 63 12.82 6.32 6.81
N HIS A 64 12.94 5.49 7.84
CA HIS A 64 14.14 4.66 8.03
C HIS A 64 14.33 3.69 6.85
N SER A 65 13.30 3.00 6.39
CA SER A 65 13.41 2.06 5.27
C SER A 65 13.61 2.76 3.92
N GLY A 66 12.79 3.77 3.61
CA GLY A 66 12.72 4.36 2.27
C GLY A 66 13.71 5.50 2.02
N VAL A 67 14.10 6.25 3.06
CA VAL A 67 15.00 7.42 2.91
C VAL A 67 16.40 7.14 3.45
N LEU A 68 16.50 6.51 4.62
CA LEU A 68 17.78 6.28 5.28
C LEU A 68 18.41 4.93 4.91
N GLY A 69 17.67 4.00 4.33
CA GLY A 69 18.12 2.63 4.06
C GLY A 69 18.39 1.81 5.33
N ASP A 70 17.93 2.28 6.50
CA ASP A 70 18.09 1.62 7.79
C ASP A 70 16.92 0.66 8.05
N LEU A 71 17.06 -0.57 7.55
CA LEU A 71 16.03 -1.61 7.69
C LEU A 71 15.90 -2.14 9.12
N ASP A 72 16.94 -2.06 9.94
CA ASP A 72 16.89 -2.48 11.34
C ASP A 72 16.13 -1.46 12.18
N GLY A 73 16.41 -0.17 11.99
CA GLY A 73 15.64 0.91 12.60
C GLY A 73 14.19 0.88 12.16
N ALA A 74 13.91 0.69 10.87
CA ALA A 74 12.54 0.54 10.36
C ALA A 74 11.79 -0.58 11.07
N ALA A 75 12.40 -1.77 11.20
CA ALA A 75 11.80 -2.90 11.90
C ALA A 75 11.53 -2.59 13.37
N ALA A 76 12.47 -1.95 14.08
CA ALA A 76 12.30 -1.56 15.48
C ALA A 76 11.12 -0.58 15.67
N TYR A 77 10.97 0.41 14.79
CA TYR A 77 9.84 1.35 14.85
C TYR A 77 8.52 0.71 14.43
N GLY A 78 8.52 -0.24 13.50
CA GLY A 78 7.35 -1.05 13.17
C GLY A 78 6.84 -1.85 14.38
N GLU A 79 7.73 -2.58 15.05
CA GLU A 79 7.38 -3.35 16.27
C GLU A 79 6.95 -2.43 17.43
N LEU A 80 7.58 -1.26 17.60
CA LEU A 80 7.15 -0.27 18.58
C LEU A 80 5.73 0.23 18.29
N SER A 81 5.42 0.49 17.02
CA SER A 81 4.09 0.90 16.57
C SER A 81 3.02 -0.15 16.91
N LEU A 82 3.29 -1.43 16.60
CA LEU A 82 2.39 -2.56 16.92
C LEU A 82 2.19 -2.70 18.44
N THR A 83 3.27 -2.64 19.22
CA THR A 83 3.22 -2.70 20.69
C THR A 83 2.36 -1.58 21.28
N LEU A 84 2.46 -0.37 20.75
CA LEU A 84 1.65 0.77 21.22
C LEU A 84 0.20 0.66 20.76
N LEU A 85 -0.06 0.14 19.56
CA LEU A 85 -1.41 -0.12 19.07
C LEU A 85 -2.14 -1.10 20.01
N GLU A 86 -1.47 -2.17 20.40
CA GLU A 86 -1.97 -3.15 21.37
C GLU A 86 -2.16 -2.52 22.76
N ARG A 87 -1.17 -1.78 23.28
CA ARG A 87 -1.24 -1.11 24.58
C ARG A 87 -2.43 -0.17 24.70
N PHE A 88 -2.71 0.63 23.66
CA PHE A 88 -3.78 1.62 23.68
C PHE A 88 -5.12 1.09 23.17
N GLN A 89 -5.18 -0.15 22.67
CA GLN A 89 -6.39 -0.77 22.10
C GLN A 89 -7.06 0.12 21.03
N THR A 90 -6.24 0.76 20.17
CA THR A 90 -6.69 1.80 19.23
C THR A 90 -7.20 1.18 17.94
N ARG A 91 -8.49 0.91 17.83
CA ARG A 91 -9.10 0.36 16.61
C ARG A 91 -9.07 1.33 15.42
N GLU A 92 -9.19 2.63 15.68
CA GLU A 92 -9.19 3.70 14.65
C GLU A 92 -7.93 3.66 13.74
N LEU A 93 -6.78 3.24 14.29
CA LEU A 93 -5.51 3.25 13.56
C LEU A 93 -5.02 1.86 13.13
N THR A 94 -5.74 0.80 13.48
CA THR A 94 -5.31 -0.58 13.18
C THR A 94 -5.09 -0.77 11.69
N SER A 95 -6.04 -0.39 10.85
CA SER A 95 -5.92 -0.52 9.39
C SER A 95 -4.68 0.22 8.86
N LYS A 96 -4.49 1.49 9.26
CA LYS A 96 -3.36 2.32 8.84
C LYS A 96 -2.03 1.73 9.23
N VAL A 97 -1.87 1.37 10.50
CA VAL A 97 -0.61 0.84 11.03
C VAL A 97 -0.28 -0.50 10.38
N PHE A 98 -1.23 -1.40 10.27
CA PHE A 98 -1.02 -2.73 9.71
C PHE A 98 -0.65 -2.68 8.23
N VAL A 99 -1.33 -1.84 7.45
CA VAL A 99 -0.99 -1.61 6.04
C VAL A 99 0.45 -1.09 5.93
N LEU A 100 0.80 -0.05 6.67
CA LEU A 100 2.13 0.57 6.57
C LEU A 100 3.24 -0.37 7.04
N VAL A 101 3.03 -1.11 8.14
CA VAL A 101 4.01 -2.12 8.60
C VAL A 101 4.19 -3.22 7.55
N SER A 102 3.12 -3.71 6.96
CA SER A 102 3.17 -4.78 5.96
C SER A 102 3.88 -4.35 4.70
N ILE A 103 3.57 -3.14 4.19
CA ILE A 103 4.03 -2.66 2.88
C ILE A 103 5.46 -2.10 2.93
N PHE A 104 5.81 -1.34 3.99
CA PHE A 104 7.03 -0.55 4.00
C PHE A 104 8.11 -1.06 4.96
N ILE A 105 7.80 -2.05 5.80
CA ILE A 105 8.71 -2.49 6.86
C ILE A 105 8.91 -4.00 6.85
N ARG A 106 7.84 -4.76 7.03
CA ARG A 106 7.93 -6.18 7.38
C ARG A 106 8.51 -7.03 6.26
N HIS A 107 8.15 -6.77 5.01
CA HIS A 107 8.59 -7.55 3.86
C HIS A 107 10.11 -7.48 3.61
N PHE A 108 10.83 -6.50 4.12
CA PHE A 108 12.29 -6.46 4.04
C PHE A 108 12.99 -7.46 4.96
N LYS A 109 12.31 -7.92 6.01
CA LYS A 109 12.88 -8.82 7.03
C LYS A 109 12.18 -10.18 7.10
N ARG A 110 11.01 -10.32 6.51
CA ARG A 110 10.15 -11.50 6.58
C ARG A 110 9.63 -11.85 5.18
N HIS A 111 9.28 -13.11 5.00
CA HIS A 111 8.66 -13.54 3.75
C HIS A 111 7.31 -12.83 3.57
N VAL A 112 7.00 -12.41 2.32
CA VAL A 112 5.76 -11.66 2.00
C VAL A 112 4.48 -12.41 2.42
N ARG A 113 4.49 -13.74 2.45
CA ARG A 113 3.38 -14.56 2.95
C ARG A 113 2.99 -14.21 4.41
N GLU A 114 3.98 -13.84 5.24
CA GLU A 114 3.74 -13.46 6.63
C GLU A 114 3.03 -12.11 6.80
N THR A 115 2.87 -11.35 5.71
CA THR A 115 2.10 -10.09 5.74
C THR A 115 0.62 -10.29 5.47
N LEU A 116 0.20 -11.45 4.92
CA LEU A 116 -1.18 -11.69 4.50
C LEU A 116 -2.18 -11.56 5.65
N ASP A 117 -1.93 -12.21 6.78
CA ASP A 117 -2.85 -12.18 7.92
C ASP A 117 -3.03 -10.74 8.43
N MET A 118 -1.93 -9.97 8.51
CA MET A 118 -1.96 -8.57 8.93
C MET A 118 -2.71 -7.68 7.92
N LEU A 119 -2.55 -7.91 6.63
CA LEU A 119 -3.29 -7.20 5.58
C LEU A 119 -4.78 -7.54 5.61
N MET A 120 -5.14 -8.80 5.87
CA MET A 120 -6.55 -9.20 6.01
C MET A 120 -7.21 -8.55 7.24
N GLU A 121 -6.50 -8.50 8.36
CA GLU A 121 -6.97 -7.80 9.56
C GLU A 121 -7.07 -6.28 9.33
N ALA A 122 -6.12 -5.69 8.61
CA ALA A 122 -6.17 -4.29 8.19
C ALA A 122 -7.40 -3.98 7.34
N LEU A 123 -7.71 -4.86 6.38
CA LEU A 123 -8.90 -4.75 5.53
C LEU A 123 -10.18 -4.79 6.36
N GLN A 124 -10.32 -5.79 7.22
CA GLN A 124 -11.48 -5.93 8.10
C GLN A 124 -11.62 -4.71 9.00
N SER A 125 -10.56 -4.30 9.70
CA SER A 125 -10.56 -3.15 10.60
C SER A 125 -10.91 -1.85 9.87
N GLY A 126 -10.40 -1.65 8.65
CA GLY A 126 -10.71 -0.48 7.83
C GLY A 126 -12.18 -0.44 7.42
N MET A 127 -12.76 -1.59 7.04
CA MET A 127 -14.19 -1.69 6.72
C MET A 127 -15.07 -1.42 7.95
N GLU A 128 -14.72 -1.94 9.13
CA GLU A 128 -15.45 -1.75 10.36
C GLU A 128 -15.38 -0.30 10.89
N SER A 129 -14.23 0.36 10.75
CA SER A 129 -14.02 1.74 11.21
C SER A 129 -14.45 2.80 10.21
N GLY A 130 -14.76 2.42 8.96
CA GLY A 130 -15.07 3.34 7.86
C GLY A 130 -13.83 3.96 7.21
N ASP A 131 -12.63 3.45 7.50
CA ASP A 131 -11.38 3.86 6.83
C ASP A 131 -11.22 3.12 5.49
N LEU A 132 -12.10 3.46 4.55
CA LEU A 132 -12.20 2.79 3.25
C LEU A 132 -10.95 2.96 2.39
N GLU A 133 -10.19 4.03 2.60
CA GLU A 133 -8.94 4.27 1.89
C GLU A 133 -7.90 3.20 2.25
N TYR A 134 -7.64 3.00 3.54
CA TYR A 134 -6.66 1.99 3.99
C TYR A 134 -7.18 0.56 3.85
N ALA A 135 -8.48 0.34 3.92
CA ALA A 135 -9.09 -0.94 3.51
C ALA A 135 -8.78 -1.25 2.03
N GLY A 136 -8.89 -0.24 1.16
CA GLY A 136 -8.53 -0.36 -0.26
C GLY A 136 -7.05 -0.67 -0.47
N TYR A 137 -6.14 0.00 0.24
CA TYR A 137 -4.71 -0.33 0.20
C TYR A 137 -4.43 -1.74 0.71
N ALA A 138 -5.06 -2.18 1.79
CA ALA A 138 -4.93 -3.55 2.28
C ALA A 138 -5.35 -4.57 1.21
N ALA A 139 -6.47 -4.35 0.54
CA ALA A 139 -6.95 -5.22 -0.54
C ALA A 139 -5.97 -5.30 -1.72
N ILE A 140 -5.44 -4.15 -2.19
CA ILE A 140 -4.43 -4.11 -3.25
C ILE A 140 -3.19 -4.91 -2.87
N HIS A 141 -2.65 -4.64 -1.68
CA HIS A 141 -1.40 -5.28 -1.25
C HIS A 141 -1.59 -6.76 -0.93
N THR A 142 -2.80 -7.19 -0.56
CA THR A 142 -3.15 -8.61 -0.52
C THR A 142 -3.08 -9.22 -1.92
N CYS A 143 -3.63 -8.55 -2.95
CA CYS A 143 -3.52 -9.01 -4.35
C CYS A 143 -2.06 -9.10 -4.81
N ILE A 144 -1.24 -8.09 -4.49
CA ILE A 144 0.19 -8.09 -4.79
C ILE A 144 0.88 -9.28 -4.12
N ALA A 145 0.65 -9.48 -2.83
CA ALA A 145 1.23 -10.58 -2.07
C ALA A 145 0.85 -11.94 -2.67
N LEU A 146 -0.43 -12.17 -2.93
CA LEU A 146 -0.93 -13.40 -3.56
C LEU A 146 -0.25 -13.67 -4.90
N PHE A 147 -0.03 -12.65 -5.73
CA PHE A 147 0.64 -12.79 -7.01
C PHE A 147 2.10 -13.26 -6.85
N TYR A 148 2.84 -12.72 -5.86
CA TYR A 148 4.26 -13.00 -5.70
C TYR A 148 4.60 -14.22 -4.84
N ILE A 149 3.66 -14.76 -4.06
CA ILE A 149 3.94 -15.93 -3.20
C ILE A 149 3.97 -17.26 -3.93
N GLY A 150 3.58 -17.29 -5.23
CA GLY A 150 3.65 -18.50 -6.06
C GLY A 150 2.54 -19.51 -5.80
N GLU A 151 1.37 -19.09 -5.32
CA GLU A 151 0.18 -19.93 -5.26
C GLU A 151 -0.35 -20.25 -6.67
N PRO A 152 -1.11 -21.36 -6.86
CA PRO A 152 -1.77 -21.66 -8.12
C PRO A 152 -2.61 -20.48 -8.63
N LEU A 153 -2.47 -20.14 -9.92
CA LEU A 153 -3.10 -18.93 -10.47
C LEU A 153 -4.64 -18.94 -10.41
N ASP A 154 -5.28 -20.09 -10.45
CA ASP A 154 -6.72 -20.24 -10.25
C ASP A 154 -7.17 -19.83 -8.85
N THR A 155 -6.42 -20.23 -7.83
CA THR A 155 -6.61 -19.79 -6.44
C THR A 155 -6.40 -18.28 -6.31
N VAL A 156 -5.27 -17.78 -6.84
CA VAL A 156 -4.94 -16.34 -6.83
C VAL A 156 -6.04 -15.53 -7.54
N SER A 157 -6.50 -15.95 -8.71
CA SER A 157 -7.56 -15.27 -9.46
C SER A 157 -8.88 -15.23 -8.70
N THR A 158 -9.24 -16.33 -8.02
CA THR A 158 -10.45 -16.41 -7.21
C THR A 158 -10.41 -15.48 -6.00
N ASP A 159 -9.28 -15.46 -5.30
CA ASP A 159 -9.09 -14.58 -4.14
C ASP A 159 -9.05 -13.10 -4.57
N MET A 160 -8.31 -12.77 -5.64
CA MET A 160 -8.29 -11.41 -6.18
C MET A 160 -9.68 -10.93 -6.61
N ALA A 161 -10.54 -11.79 -7.16
CA ALA A 161 -11.90 -11.42 -7.55
C ALA A 161 -12.70 -10.88 -6.35
N ARG A 162 -12.54 -11.46 -5.15
CA ARG A 162 -13.19 -10.98 -3.92
C ARG A 162 -12.72 -9.59 -3.53
N TYR A 163 -11.41 -9.31 -3.63
CA TYR A 163 -10.85 -7.99 -3.29
C TYR A 163 -11.24 -6.93 -4.33
N VAL A 164 -11.25 -7.28 -5.61
CA VAL A 164 -11.73 -6.40 -6.69
C VAL A 164 -13.20 -6.01 -6.47
N ASP A 165 -14.08 -6.98 -6.16
CA ASP A 165 -15.48 -6.71 -5.85
C ASP A 165 -15.63 -5.78 -4.64
N LEU A 166 -14.88 -6.04 -3.57
CA LEU A 166 -14.89 -5.21 -2.37
C LEU A 166 -14.49 -3.75 -2.67
N VAL A 167 -13.35 -3.55 -3.35
CA VAL A 167 -12.85 -2.22 -3.70
C VAL A 167 -13.82 -1.49 -4.64
N SER A 168 -14.46 -2.21 -5.57
CA SER A 168 -15.45 -1.62 -6.49
C SER A 168 -16.66 -1.03 -5.77
N ARG A 169 -17.02 -1.53 -4.60
CA ARG A 169 -18.11 -1.02 -3.77
C ARG A 169 -17.73 0.23 -2.95
N THR A 170 -16.45 0.51 -2.76
CA THR A 170 -15.97 1.61 -1.92
C THR A 170 -15.84 2.95 -2.65
N ARG A 171 -16.06 3.01 -3.96
CA ARG A 171 -15.85 4.18 -4.84
C ARG A 171 -14.42 4.73 -4.80
N GLN A 172 -13.45 3.87 -4.53
CA GLN A 172 -12.03 4.19 -4.51
C GLN A 172 -11.44 3.86 -5.91
N ASP A 173 -11.53 4.80 -6.85
CA ASP A 173 -11.17 4.56 -8.26
C ASP A 173 -9.70 4.18 -8.44
N PHE A 174 -8.79 4.78 -7.67
CA PHE A 174 -7.38 4.45 -7.71
C PHE A 174 -7.16 2.97 -7.37
N GLN A 175 -7.66 2.53 -6.21
CA GLN A 175 -7.51 1.16 -5.72
C GLN A 175 -8.19 0.17 -6.67
N ARG A 176 -9.33 0.53 -7.23
CA ARG A 176 -10.07 -0.30 -8.18
C ARG A 176 -9.27 -0.54 -9.45
N HIS A 177 -8.69 0.49 -10.08
CA HIS A 177 -7.88 0.33 -11.28
C HIS A 177 -6.67 -0.55 -11.01
N PHE A 178 -5.98 -0.32 -9.91
CA PHE A 178 -4.81 -1.08 -9.52
C PHE A 178 -5.12 -2.58 -9.35
N ALA A 179 -6.14 -2.92 -8.58
CA ALA A 179 -6.55 -4.30 -8.33
C ALA A 179 -7.01 -5.00 -9.63
N ASN A 180 -7.74 -4.29 -10.51
CA ASN A 180 -8.19 -4.81 -11.80
C ASN A 180 -7.03 -5.11 -12.74
N ILE A 181 -5.99 -4.27 -12.80
CA ILE A 181 -4.78 -4.50 -13.60
C ILE A 181 -4.09 -5.79 -13.13
N LEU A 182 -3.89 -5.95 -11.82
CA LEU A 182 -3.25 -7.14 -11.27
C LEU A 182 -4.05 -8.40 -11.57
N ARG A 183 -5.36 -8.38 -11.35
CA ARG A 183 -6.21 -9.53 -11.63
C ARG A 183 -6.22 -9.87 -13.12
N GLN A 184 -6.29 -8.88 -14.02
CA GLN A 184 -6.22 -9.12 -15.46
C GLN A 184 -4.87 -9.74 -15.86
N THR A 185 -3.78 -9.34 -15.20
CA THR A 185 -2.47 -9.95 -15.42
C THR A 185 -2.49 -11.46 -15.11
N VAL A 186 -3.10 -11.85 -13.99
CA VAL A 186 -3.26 -13.25 -13.62
C VAL A 186 -4.13 -13.98 -14.64
N LEU A 187 -5.25 -13.40 -15.08
CA LEU A 187 -6.11 -13.97 -16.13
C LEU A 187 -5.37 -14.16 -17.45
N ASN A 188 -4.51 -13.21 -17.85
CA ASN A 188 -3.67 -13.34 -19.04
C ASN A 188 -2.68 -14.51 -18.91
N LEU A 189 -2.02 -14.67 -17.76
CA LEU A 189 -1.11 -15.79 -17.48
C LEU A 189 -1.83 -17.16 -17.50
N MET A 190 -3.11 -17.20 -17.13
CA MET A 190 -3.96 -18.39 -17.22
C MET A 190 -4.44 -18.71 -18.63
N GLY A 191 -4.19 -17.83 -19.61
CA GLY A 191 -4.71 -17.95 -20.98
C GLY A 191 -6.17 -17.48 -21.14
N ASN A 192 -6.74 -16.82 -20.14
CA ASN A 192 -8.10 -16.29 -20.13
C ASN A 192 -8.17 -14.84 -20.68
N SER A 193 -7.50 -14.61 -21.81
CA SER A 193 -7.49 -13.33 -22.51
C SER A 193 -7.39 -13.54 -24.01
N GLN A 194 -7.82 -12.56 -24.81
CA GLN A 194 -7.72 -12.64 -26.28
C GLN A 194 -6.27 -12.54 -26.77
N SER A 195 -5.42 -11.85 -26.01
CA SER A 195 -4.00 -11.68 -26.29
C SER A 195 -3.19 -11.87 -25.00
N PRO A 196 -2.12 -12.68 -25.00
CA PRO A 196 -1.42 -13.03 -23.77
C PRO A 196 -0.74 -11.82 -23.10
N CYS A 197 -0.33 -10.81 -23.86
CA CYS A 197 0.43 -9.66 -23.35
C CYS A 197 -0.34 -8.33 -23.42
N HIS A 198 -1.62 -8.34 -23.81
CA HIS A 198 -2.49 -7.18 -23.84
C HIS A 198 -3.54 -7.30 -22.73
N LEU A 199 -3.64 -6.29 -21.89
CA LEU A 199 -4.49 -6.34 -20.69
C LEU A 199 -5.94 -5.99 -21.02
N VAL A 200 -6.58 -6.85 -21.84
CA VAL A 200 -7.99 -6.73 -22.22
C VAL A 200 -8.70 -8.04 -21.92
N GLY A 201 -9.73 -7.96 -21.05
CA GLY A 201 -10.52 -9.12 -20.67
C GLY A 201 -11.55 -8.82 -19.60
N GLU A 202 -11.84 -9.81 -18.77
CA GLU A 202 -12.92 -9.77 -17.77
C GLU A 202 -12.73 -8.67 -16.71
N SER A 203 -11.49 -8.49 -16.25
CA SER A 203 -11.22 -7.60 -15.10
C SER A 203 -10.81 -6.19 -15.51
N PHE A 204 -10.15 -6.05 -16.65
CA PHE A 204 -9.59 -4.78 -17.11
C PHE A 204 -9.58 -4.68 -18.63
N ASN A 205 -9.74 -3.46 -19.15
CA ASN A 205 -9.58 -3.14 -20.56
C ASN A 205 -8.62 -1.94 -20.69
N GLU A 206 -7.37 -2.21 -21.11
CA GLU A 206 -6.35 -1.16 -21.18
C GLU A 206 -6.65 -0.15 -22.30
N ASP A 207 -7.31 -0.55 -23.39
CA ASP A 207 -7.62 0.36 -24.50
C ASP A 207 -8.62 1.45 -24.09
N GLU A 208 -9.56 1.13 -23.22
CA GLU A 208 -10.55 2.05 -22.69
C GLU A 208 -10.02 2.84 -21.50
N THR A 209 -9.22 2.19 -20.64
CA THR A 209 -8.85 2.75 -19.34
C THR A 209 -7.57 3.59 -19.38
N LEU A 210 -6.57 3.22 -20.20
CA LEU A 210 -5.31 3.96 -20.27
C LEU A 210 -5.48 5.43 -20.64
N PRO A 211 -6.34 5.83 -21.61
CA PRO A 211 -6.61 7.25 -21.88
C PRO A 211 -7.16 8.00 -20.66
N ILE A 212 -8.02 7.36 -19.88
CA ILE A 212 -8.59 7.93 -18.65
C ILE A 212 -7.49 8.12 -17.59
N LEU A 213 -6.64 7.11 -17.39
CA LEU A 213 -5.51 7.18 -16.44
C LEU A 213 -4.54 8.33 -16.80
N VAL A 214 -4.26 8.51 -18.09
CA VAL A 214 -3.43 9.62 -18.59
C VAL A 214 -4.10 10.97 -18.34
N GLN A 215 -5.38 11.10 -18.66
CA GLN A 215 -6.14 12.34 -18.44
C GLN A 215 -6.22 12.72 -16.95
N THR A 216 -6.41 11.73 -16.08
CA THR A 216 -6.50 11.92 -14.62
C THR A 216 -5.14 11.98 -13.93
N LYS A 217 -4.05 11.84 -14.68
CA LYS A 217 -2.66 11.79 -14.16
C LYS A 217 -2.47 10.72 -13.08
N ASN A 218 -3.12 9.58 -13.23
CA ASN A 218 -2.97 8.44 -12.32
C ASN A 218 -1.67 7.66 -12.66
N THR A 219 -0.53 8.26 -12.34
CA THR A 219 0.81 7.76 -12.69
C THR A 219 1.09 6.39 -12.09
N MET A 220 0.61 6.12 -10.88
CA MET A 220 0.77 4.82 -10.21
C MET A 220 0.09 3.69 -10.99
N SER A 221 -1.17 3.86 -11.40
CA SER A 221 -1.87 2.84 -12.20
C SER A 221 -1.25 2.67 -13.58
N ILE A 222 -0.73 3.74 -14.20
CA ILE A 222 0.01 3.66 -15.47
C ILE A 222 1.31 2.87 -15.29
N CYS A 223 2.08 3.17 -14.26
CA CYS A 223 3.29 2.45 -13.91
C CYS A 223 3.00 0.95 -13.73
N THR A 224 1.97 0.62 -12.94
CA THR A 224 1.54 -0.76 -12.69
C THR A 224 1.13 -1.49 -13.97
N LEU A 225 0.38 -0.82 -14.85
CA LEU A 225 -0.02 -1.38 -16.14
C LEU A 225 1.20 -1.76 -16.98
N TYR A 226 2.16 -0.86 -17.14
CA TYR A 226 3.37 -1.14 -17.92
C TYR A 226 4.26 -2.18 -17.24
N LEU A 227 4.35 -2.21 -15.91
CA LEU A 227 5.06 -3.26 -15.18
C LEU A 227 4.42 -4.63 -15.42
N CYS A 228 3.10 -4.73 -15.36
CA CYS A 228 2.38 -5.96 -15.66
C CYS A 228 2.57 -6.41 -17.11
N ARG A 229 2.57 -5.49 -18.08
CA ARG A 229 2.91 -5.80 -19.48
C ARG A 229 4.35 -6.30 -19.62
N ALA A 230 5.30 -5.70 -18.90
CA ALA A 230 6.68 -6.17 -18.89
C ALA A 230 6.78 -7.61 -18.37
N ILE A 231 6.07 -7.93 -17.29
CA ILE A 231 6.00 -9.30 -16.73
C ILE A 231 5.39 -10.27 -17.77
N LEU A 232 4.28 -9.91 -18.38
CA LEU A 232 3.62 -10.76 -19.38
C LEU A 232 4.52 -11.01 -20.60
N HIS A 233 5.13 -9.98 -21.17
CA HIS A 233 6.06 -10.14 -22.30
C HIS A 233 7.27 -10.99 -21.91
N TYR A 234 7.81 -10.80 -20.70
CA TYR A 234 8.93 -11.60 -20.21
C TYR A 234 8.54 -13.08 -20.09
N MET A 235 7.39 -13.39 -19.52
CA MET A 235 6.88 -14.76 -19.35
C MET A 235 6.58 -15.45 -20.69
N HIS A 236 6.26 -14.67 -21.73
CA HIS A 236 6.05 -15.17 -23.10
C HIS A 236 7.31 -15.07 -23.98
N ALA A 237 8.50 -14.87 -23.39
CA ALA A 237 9.80 -14.82 -24.07
C ALA A 237 9.95 -13.68 -25.10
N ASP A 238 9.09 -12.67 -25.08
CA ASP A 238 9.23 -11.44 -25.90
C ASP A 238 10.04 -10.40 -25.10
N TYR A 239 11.34 -10.66 -24.94
CA TYR A 239 12.20 -9.86 -24.07
C TYR A 239 12.40 -8.42 -24.55
N ALA A 240 12.32 -8.18 -25.86
CA ALA A 240 12.42 -6.84 -26.42
C ALA A 240 11.24 -5.97 -25.94
N LYS A 241 10.00 -6.45 -26.11
CA LYS A 241 8.84 -5.73 -25.64
C LYS A 241 8.75 -5.68 -24.10
N ALA A 242 9.27 -6.69 -23.40
CA ALA A 242 9.38 -6.63 -21.95
C ALA A 242 10.27 -5.47 -21.50
N ALA A 243 11.42 -5.26 -22.14
CA ALA A 243 12.32 -4.14 -21.86
C ALA A 243 11.70 -2.79 -22.19
N ASP A 244 10.99 -2.67 -23.33
CA ASP A 244 10.26 -1.45 -23.70
C ASP A 244 9.17 -1.10 -22.68
N ALA A 245 8.38 -2.09 -22.27
CA ALA A 245 7.34 -1.90 -21.26
C ALA A 245 7.93 -1.53 -19.88
N ALA A 246 9.05 -2.15 -19.47
CA ALA A 246 9.74 -1.82 -18.23
C ALA A 246 10.28 -0.38 -18.25
N LYS A 247 10.78 0.10 -19.39
CA LYS A 247 11.19 1.50 -19.56
C LYS A 247 10.02 2.46 -19.39
N LEU A 248 8.88 2.17 -20.04
CA LEU A 248 7.65 2.96 -19.89
C LEU A 248 7.16 2.98 -18.43
N ALA A 249 7.26 1.86 -17.71
CA ALA A 249 6.96 1.85 -16.27
C ALA A 249 7.90 2.79 -15.50
N GLY A 250 9.21 2.76 -15.80
CA GLY A 250 10.21 3.63 -15.20
C GLY A 250 9.95 5.12 -15.40
N ASP A 251 9.41 5.52 -16.55
CA ASP A 251 9.06 6.92 -16.84
C ASP A 251 7.93 7.45 -15.93
N HIS A 252 7.18 6.57 -15.29
CA HIS A 252 6.08 6.91 -14.36
C HIS A 252 6.40 6.64 -12.89
N ILE A 253 7.60 6.13 -12.55
CA ILE A 253 7.96 5.74 -11.18
C ILE A 253 8.12 6.95 -10.24
N SER A 254 8.42 8.14 -10.77
CA SER A 254 8.57 9.36 -9.98
C SER A 254 7.26 9.88 -9.35
N GLY A 255 6.14 9.26 -9.68
CA GLY A 255 4.82 9.55 -9.07
C GLY A 255 4.34 8.45 -8.12
N VAL A 256 5.24 7.53 -7.74
CA VAL A 256 4.95 6.36 -6.90
C VAL A 256 5.55 6.52 -5.51
#